data_dbdcffd29ddba930e373875b52f0d210
#
_entry.id   dbdcffd29ddba930e373875b52f0d210
#
_cell.length_a   1.000
_cell.length_b   1.000
_cell.length_c   1.000
_cell.angle_alpha   90.00
_cell.angle_beta   90.00
_cell.angle_gamma   90.00
#
_symmetry.space_group_name_H-M   'P 1'
#
loop_
_entity.id
_entity.type
_entity.pdbx_description
1 polymer ?
#
loop_
_entity_poly.entity_id
_entity_poly.type
_entity_poly.pdbx_seq_one_letter_code
_entity_poly.pdbx_strand_id
1 'polypeptide(L)'
;MYAMFIEVNADESHTEAARDTLPRSAVPMARDAGAKAGYWLAPQDGRGLAVVVFDTEDEARAVAARFEVGKPPMPDAPAGVMVKTIEVREVIASV
;
A
#
# COMPACT_ATOMS: atom_id res chain seq x y z
N MET A 1 13.09 -3.84 -11.64
CA MET A 1 12.36 -3.79 -10.37
C MET A 1 11.44 -2.58 -10.38
N TYR A 2 10.21 -2.77 -9.99
CA TYR A 2 9.18 -1.72 -10.00
C TYR A 2 8.51 -1.61 -8.66
N ALA A 3 8.19 -0.39 -8.25
CA ALA A 3 7.51 -0.11 -7.00
C ALA A 3 6.09 0.38 -7.26
N MET A 4 5.17 -0.10 -6.45
CA MET A 4 3.83 0.48 -6.34
C MET A 4 3.82 1.37 -5.10
N PHE A 5 3.41 2.62 -5.29
CA PHE A 5 3.24 3.59 -4.21
C PHE A 5 1.75 3.83 -4.03
N ILE A 6 1.30 3.80 -2.79
CA ILE A 6 -0.10 4.10 -2.47
C ILE A 6 -0.16 5.08 -1.32
N GLU A 7 -1.02 6.08 -1.46
CA GLU A 7 -1.34 7.04 -0.40
C GLU A 7 -2.81 6.94 -0.08
N VAL A 8 -3.11 6.89 1.22
CA VAL A 8 -4.49 6.92 1.74
C VAL A 8 -4.66 8.09 2.69
N ASN A 9 -5.90 8.57 2.86
CA ASN A 9 -6.22 9.56 3.87
C ASN A 9 -6.44 8.83 5.20
N ALA A 10 -5.43 8.84 6.05
CA ALA A 10 -5.52 8.22 7.36
C ALA A 10 -4.83 9.14 8.36
N ASP A 11 -5.37 9.26 9.56
CA ASP A 11 -4.74 10.05 10.60
C ASP A 11 -4.02 9.15 11.61
N GLU A 12 -3.33 9.78 12.54
CA GLU A 12 -2.50 9.08 13.51
C GLU A 12 -3.30 8.17 14.44
N SER A 13 -4.60 8.42 14.62
CA SER A 13 -5.47 7.59 15.44
C SER A 13 -5.63 6.17 14.85
N HIS A 14 -5.38 6.00 13.55
CA HIS A 14 -5.48 4.70 12.89
C HIS A 14 -4.22 3.83 13.04
N THR A 15 -3.15 4.34 13.65
CA THR A 15 -1.85 3.66 13.69
C THR A 15 -1.93 2.30 14.40
N GLU A 16 -2.58 2.24 15.56
CA GLU A 16 -2.64 0.98 16.33
C GLU A 16 -3.47 -0.07 15.61
N ALA A 17 -4.59 0.34 15.00
CA ALA A 17 -5.39 -0.58 14.19
C ALA A 17 -4.59 -1.10 13.01
N ALA A 18 -3.80 -0.25 12.36
CA ALA A 18 -2.97 -0.65 11.23
C ALA A 18 -1.86 -1.62 11.65
N ARG A 19 -1.22 -1.40 12.81
CA ARG A 19 -0.23 -2.34 13.34
C ARG A 19 -0.80 -3.75 13.51
N ASP A 20 -2.07 -3.85 13.88
CA ASP A 20 -2.74 -5.11 14.10
C ASP A 20 -3.22 -5.74 12.79
N THR A 21 -3.81 -4.96 11.88
CA THR A 21 -4.48 -5.50 10.70
C THR A 21 -3.56 -5.70 9.50
N LEU A 22 -2.64 -4.78 9.23
CA LEU A 22 -1.80 -4.84 8.02
C LEU A 22 -0.95 -6.11 7.93
N PRO A 23 -0.31 -6.60 9.03
CA PRO A 23 0.44 -7.85 8.94
C PRO A 23 -0.42 -9.07 8.62
N ARG A 24 -1.72 -9.02 8.86
CA ARG A 24 -2.64 -10.12 8.63
C ARG A 24 -3.41 -10.00 7.31
N SER A 25 -3.41 -8.83 6.68
CA SER A 25 -4.17 -8.58 5.45
C SER A 25 -3.27 -8.15 4.30
N ALA A 26 -2.74 -6.94 4.36
CA ALA A 26 -1.96 -6.37 3.25
C ALA A 26 -0.65 -7.11 3.01
N VAL A 27 0.03 -7.53 4.08
CA VAL A 27 1.34 -8.21 3.94
C VAL A 27 1.21 -9.56 3.24
N PRO A 28 0.30 -10.47 3.68
CA PRO A 28 0.13 -11.73 2.96
C PRO A 28 -0.34 -11.53 1.52
N MET A 29 -1.23 -10.58 1.27
CA MET A 29 -1.71 -10.29 -0.08
C MET A 29 -0.56 -9.85 -0.99
N ALA A 30 0.28 -8.95 -0.52
CA ALA A 30 1.43 -8.48 -1.29
C ALA A 30 2.43 -9.62 -1.55
N ARG A 31 2.71 -10.43 -0.54
CA ARG A 31 3.61 -11.57 -0.68
C ARG A 31 3.09 -12.56 -1.71
N ASP A 32 1.81 -12.89 -1.65
CA ASP A 32 1.19 -13.84 -2.60
C ASP A 32 1.18 -13.28 -4.02
N ALA A 33 1.17 -11.98 -4.17
CA ALA A 33 1.22 -11.31 -5.47
C ALA A 33 2.64 -11.18 -6.03
N GLY A 34 3.65 -11.65 -5.32
CA GLY A 34 5.03 -11.66 -5.80
C GLY A 34 5.90 -10.52 -5.27
N ALA A 35 5.46 -9.79 -4.24
CA ALA A 35 6.24 -8.70 -3.69
C ALA A 35 7.58 -9.17 -3.13
N LYS A 36 8.65 -8.45 -3.45
CA LYS A 36 9.99 -8.69 -2.94
C LYS A 36 10.26 -7.94 -1.65
N ALA A 37 9.64 -6.78 -1.49
CA ALA A 37 9.72 -5.95 -0.29
C ALA A 37 8.47 -5.09 -0.21
N GLY A 38 8.14 -4.64 0.97
CA GLY A 38 7.03 -3.73 1.17
C GLY A 38 7.12 -3.06 2.52
N TYR A 39 6.71 -1.80 2.56
CA TYR A 39 6.73 -1.01 3.78
C TYR A 39 5.44 -0.23 3.88
N TRP A 40 4.75 -0.38 5.00
CA TRP A 40 3.54 0.36 5.31
C TRP A 40 3.92 1.33 6.42
N LEU A 41 3.86 2.62 6.13
CA LEU A 41 4.34 3.66 7.03
C LEU A 41 3.21 4.15 7.93
N ALA A 42 3.55 4.53 9.16
CA ALA A 42 2.57 5.04 10.10
C ALA A 42 1.91 6.30 9.55
N PRO A 43 0.59 6.46 9.70
CA PRO A 43 -0.08 7.69 9.28
C PRO A 43 0.46 8.90 10.02
N GLN A 44 0.66 9.98 9.26
CA GLN A 44 1.11 11.26 9.80
C GLN A 44 0.58 12.36 8.89
N ASP A 45 0.14 13.47 9.48
CA ASP A 45 -0.37 14.63 8.76
C ASP A 45 -1.54 14.26 7.81
N GLY A 46 -2.38 13.34 8.23
CA GLY A 46 -3.53 12.91 7.46
C GLY A 46 -3.20 11.97 6.31
N ARG A 47 -1.99 11.42 6.26
CA ARG A 47 -1.51 10.58 5.16
C ARG A 47 -0.97 9.25 5.65
N GLY A 48 -1.50 8.16 5.11
CA GLY A 48 -0.89 6.85 5.25
C GLY A 48 -0.23 6.46 3.93
N LEU A 49 0.98 5.93 3.98
CA LEU A 49 1.77 5.63 2.79
C LEU A 49 2.25 4.19 2.81
N ALA A 50 2.31 3.58 1.63
CA ALA A 50 2.95 2.29 1.48
C ALA A 50 3.73 2.24 0.17
N VAL A 51 4.84 1.51 0.20
CA VAL A 51 5.64 1.21 -0.98
C VAL A 51 5.85 -0.29 -1.04
N VAL A 52 5.48 -0.91 -2.16
CA VAL A 52 5.64 -2.36 -2.36
C VAL A 52 6.42 -2.58 -3.64
N VAL A 53 7.43 -3.43 -3.59
CA VAL A 53 8.37 -3.62 -4.68
C VAL A 53 8.21 -5.00 -5.31
N PHE A 54 8.21 -5.04 -6.64
CA PHE A 54 8.06 -6.25 -7.46
C PHE A 54 9.21 -6.36 -8.46
N ASP A 55 9.47 -7.56 -8.97
CA ASP A 55 10.49 -7.77 -9.98
C ASP A 55 10.11 -7.13 -11.31
N THR A 56 8.83 -7.16 -11.69
CA THR A 56 8.37 -6.72 -13.00
C THR A 56 7.32 -5.63 -12.90
N GLU A 57 7.22 -4.85 -13.96
CA GLU A 57 6.19 -3.83 -14.09
C GLU A 57 4.79 -4.46 -14.08
N ASP A 58 4.62 -5.58 -14.77
CA ASP A 58 3.33 -6.26 -14.88
C ASP A 58 2.82 -6.68 -13.51
N GLU A 59 3.70 -7.20 -12.64
CA GLU A 59 3.31 -7.56 -11.28
C GLU A 59 2.86 -6.34 -10.48
N ALA A 60 3.64 -5.25 -10.57
CA ALA A 60 3.30 -4.02 -9.84
C ALA A 60 1.97 -3.45 -10.33
N ARG A 61 1.75 -3.42 -11.64
CA ARG A 61 0.50 -2.90 -12.21
C ARG A 61 -0.69 -3.79 -11.91
N ALA A 62 -0.51 -5.11 -11.86
CA ALA A 62 -1.58 -6.02 -11.50
C ALA A 62 -2.07 -5.79 -10.07
N VAL A 63 -1.16 -5.52 -9.14
CA VAL A 63 -1.55 -5.19 -7.76
C VAL A 63 -2.15 -3.80 -7.70
N ALA A 64 -1.57 -2.82 -8.38
CA ALA A 64 -2.12 -1.45 -8.41
C ALA A 64 -3.55 -1.43 -8.93
N ALA A 65 -3.88 -2.29 -9.89
CA ALA A 65 -5.22 -2.37 -10.47
C ALA A 65 -6.29 -2.87 -9.48
N ARG A 66 -5.89 -3.42 -8.34
CA ARG A 66 -6.84 -3.83 -7.30
C ARG A 66 -7.34 -2.67 -6.46
N PHE A 67 -6.72 -1.50 -6.59
CA PHE A 67 -7.05 -0.31 -5.83
C PHE A 67 -7.67 0.72 -6.74
N GLU A 68 -8.54 1.56 -6.17
CA GLU A 68 -9.22 2.61 -6.93
C GLU A 68 -9.23 3.87 -6.09
N VAL A 69 -8.82 4.99 -6.68
CA VAL A 69 -8.86 6.29 -6.02
C VAL A 69 -10.29 6.60 -5.61
N GLY A 70 -10.48 7.05 -4.37
CA GLY A 70 -11.78 7.34 -3.81
C GLY A 70 -12.50 6.16 -3.18
N LYS A 71 -11.87 4.98 -3.16
CA LYS A 71 -12.43 3.77 -2.54
C LYS A 71 -11.55 3.31 -1.38
N PRO A 72 -12.10 2.54 -0.43
CA PRO A 72 -11.28 1.97 0.65
C PRO A 72 -10.17 1.10 0.07
N PRO A 73 -8.96 1.12 0.68
CA PRO A 73 -7.85 0.29 0.20
C PRO A 73 -8.06 -1.20 0.46
N MET A 74 -8.79 -1.54 1.52
CA MET A 74 -9.05 -2.92 1.93
C MET A 74 -10.47 -2.99 2.49
N PRO A 75 -11.13 -4.17 2.43
CA PRO A 75 -12.48 -4.30 3.01
C PRO A 75 -12.54 -4.02 4.52
N ASP A 76 -11.43 -4.28 5.23
CA ASP A 76 -11.32 -4.07 6.67
C ASP A 76 -10.71 -2.72 7.06
N ALA A 77 -10.57 -1.80 6.10
CA ALA A 77 -10.04 -0.47 6.38
C ALA A 77 -11.00 0.30 7.30
N PRO A 78 -10.46 1.16 8.18
CA PRO A 78 -11.31 2.01 9.00
C PRO A 78 -12.24 2.87 8.15
N ALA A 79 -13.42 3.20 8.70
CA ALA A 79 -14.39 4.03 7.99
C ALA A 79 -13.76 5.38 7.62
N GLY A 80 -13.97 5.81 6.37
CA GLY A 80 -13.46 7.07 5.86
C GLY A 80 -12.06 7.02 5.29
N VAL A 81 -11.33 5.91 5.46
CA VAL A 81 -10.01 5.74 4.86
C VAL A 81 -10.18 5.33 3.40
N MET A 82 -9.62 6.12 2.50
CA MET A 82 -9.75 5.92 1.05
C MET A 82 -8.41 6.11 0.36
N VAL A 83 -8.25 5.45 -0.78
CA VAL A 83 -7.07 5.63 -1.64
C VAL A 83 -7.11 7.03 -2.24
N LYS A 84 -6.03 7.78 -2.08
CA LYS A 84 -5.87 9.11 -2.66
C LYS A 84 -4.98 9.11 -3.89
N THR A 85 -3.92 8.32 -3.86
CA THR A 85 -2.96 8.27 -4.96
C THR A 85 -2.47 6.84 -5.07
N ILE A 86 -2.30 6.39 -6.32
CA ILE A 86 -1.64 5.13 -6.60
C ILE A 86 -0.75 5.31 -7.82
N GLU A 87 0.50 4.85 -7.75
CA GLU A 87 1.47 5.02 -8.81
C GLU A 87 2.35 3.78 -8.92
N VAL A 88 2.80 3.51 -10.14
CA VAL A 88 3.82 2.49 -10.41
C VAL A 88 5.03 3.20 -11.01
N ARG A 89 6.20 2.96 -10.43
CA ARG A 89 7.45 3.59 -10.87
C ARG A 89 8.56 2.55 -10.97
N GLU A 90 9.42 2.70 -11.96
CA GLU A 90 10.63 1.91 -12.01
C GLU A 90 11.56 2.29 -10.86
N VAL A 91 12.16 1.30 -10.22
CA VAL A 91 13.18 1.54 -9.19
C VAL A 91 14.52 1.71 -9.92
N ILE A 92 15.09 2.91 -9.84
CA ILE A 92 16.33 3.23 -10.54
C ILE A 92 17.57 3.09 -9.66
N ALA A 93 17.39 2.98 -8.34
CA ALA A 93 18.49 2.77 -7.39
C ALA A 93 17.93 2.20 -6.09
N SER A 94 18.74 1.43 -5.39
CA SER A 94 18.38 0.89 -4.09
C SER A 94 19.63 0.71 -3.23
N VAL A 95 19.40 0.56 -1.96
CA VAL A 95 20.47 0.26 -0.99
C VAL A 95 20.56 -1.23 -0.79
#